data_ad790b58d70267956d3f4868ec2b6d1c
#
_entry.id   ad790b58d70267956d3f4868ec2b6d1c
#
_cell.length_a   1.000
_cell.length_b   1.000
_cell.length_c   1.000
_cell.angle_alpha   90.00
_cell.angle_beta   90.00
_cell.angle_gamma   90.00
#
_symmetry.space_group_name_H-M   'P 1'
#
loop_
_entity.id
_entity.type
_entity.pdbx_description
1 polymer ?
#
loop_
_entity_poly.entity_id
_entity_poly.type
_entity_poly.pdbx_seq_one_letter_code
_entity_poly.pdbx_strand_id
1 'polypeptide(L)'
;MSGRLTAGLVVLGALVAGAVLGLVLVAPAGPSAPPPPVTSPPTRVPTTSSPASDADVAATDVLANAIVDAIKRGDATEFGRLTCKPQTSQALADLQAKWDAAGPLTVTLAAPPDVAGDSAGVTVHVEGAGGRKDTPFPMHRENGRWCVPG
;
A
#
# COMPACT_ATOMS: atom_id res chain seq x y z
N MET A 1 -20.64 24.02 33.41
CA MET A 1 -19.96 24.78 32.34
C MET A 1 -19.50 23.77 31.28
N SER A 2 -20.45 23.23 30.50
CA SER A 2 -20.15 22.12 29.55
C SER A 2 -21.03 22.26 28.31
N GLY A 3 -20.89 23.33 27.55
CA GLY A 3 -21.76 23.57 26.39
C GLY A 3 -21.06 24.11 25.14
N ARG A 4 -19.72 24.15 25.10
CA ARG A 4 -19.01 24.76 23.98
C ARG A 4 -18.10 23.84 23.16
N LEU A 5 -18.04 22.54 23.47
CA LEU A 5 -17.18 21.58 22.77
C LEU A 5 -17.91 20.73 21.72
N THR A 6 -19.24 20.78 21.66
CA THR A 6 -20.03 19.96 20.71
C THR A 6 -20.33 20.65 19.38
N ALA A 7 -20.08 21.94 19.25
CA ALA A 7 -20.37 22.66 17.98
C ALA A 7 -19.25 22.61 16.92
N GLY A 8 -18.04 22.19 17.29
CA GLY A 8 -16.91 22.18 16.38
C GLY A 8 -16.80 20.93 15.47
N LEU A 9 -17.53 19.87 15.79
CA LEU A 9 -17.34 18.56 15.12
C LEU A 9 -18.31 18.31 13.96
N VAL A 10 -19.35 19.14 13.82
CA VAL A 10 -20.38 18.98 12.77
C VAL A 10 -20.01 19.72 11.48
N VAL A 11 -19.12 20.73 11.54
CA VAL A 11 -18.78 21.54 10.36
C VAL A 11 -17.71 20.91 9.49
N LEU A 12 -16.92 19.97 10.00
CA LEU A 12 -15.84 19.34 9.22
C LEU A 12 -16.32 18.16 8.34
N GLY A 13 -17.52 17.62 8.60
CA GLY A 13 -18.08 16.49 7.84
C GLY A 13 -18.73 16.86 6.50
N ALA A 14 -19.08 18.13 6.29
CA ALA A 14 -19.87 18.55 5.14
C ALA A 14 -19.06 18.97 3.90
N LEU A 15 -17.74 19.14 4.02
CA LEU A 15 -16.88 19.63 2.93
C LEU A 15 -16.26 18.56 2.04
N VAL A 16 -16.33 17.29 2.44
CA VAL A 16 -15.74 16.19 1.65
C VAL A 16 -16.72 15.50 0.70
N ALA A 17 -18.04 15.68 0.91
CA ALA A 17 -19.07 15.06 0.09
C ALA A 17 -19.44 15.83 -1.20
N GLY A 18 -18.94 17.05 -1.39
CA GLY A 18 -19.34 17.91 -2.51
C GLY A 18 -18.49 17.83 -3.78
N ALA A 19 -17.33 17.20 -3.75
CA ALA A 19 -16.36 17.27 -4.85
C ALA A 19 -16.45 16.14 -5.88
N VAL A 20 -17.27 15.10 -5.68
CA VAL A 20 -17.29 13.92 -6.55
C VAL A 20 -18.47 13.90 -7.51
N LEU A 21 -19.48 14.76 -7.35
CA LEU A 21 -20.71 14.73 -8.19
C LEU A 21 -20.73 15.73 -9.36
N GLY A 22 -19.67 16.49 -9.59
CA GLY A 22 -19.65 17.59 -10.56
C GLY A 22 -19.11 17.30 -11.96
N LEU A 23 -18.66 16.08 -12.29
CA LEU A 23 -17.86 15.86 -13.52
C LEU A 23 -18.46 14.86 -14.53
N VAL A 24 -19.75 14.60 -14.53
CA VAL A 24 -20.39 13.63 -15.43
C VAL A 24 -21.51 14.23 -16.30
N LEU A 25 -21.56 15.49 -16.58
CA LEU A 25 -22.55 16.02 -17.54
C LEU A 25 -21.95 17.18 -18.33
N VAL A 26 -21.29 16.92 -19.43
CA VAL A 26 -21.42 17.65 -20.71
C VAL A 26 -20.51 16.96 -21.74
N ALA A 27 -21.05 16.04 -22.52
CA ALA A 27 -20.50 15.70 -23.82
C ALA A 27 -21.48 16.22 -24.89
N PRO A 28 -21.12 17.23 -25.71
CA PRO A 28 -21.88 17.55 -26.89
C PRO A 28 -21.69 16.44 -27.92
N ALA A 29 -22.79 15.95 -28.46
CA ALA A 29 -22.80 15.04 -29.60
C ALA A 29 -22.22 15.74 -30.82
N GLY A 30 -21.01 15.42 -31.20
CA GLY A 30 -20.37 15.81 -32.44
C GLY A 30 -20.70 14.78 -33.55
N PRO A 31 -20.71 15.19 -34.82
CA PRO A 31 -21.07 14.32 -35.95
C PRO A 31 -20.08 13.16 -36.08
N SER A 32 -20.63 11.97 -36.34
CA SER A 32 -19.90 10.71 -36.51
C SER A 32 -18.83 10.82 -37.60
N ALA A 33 -17.56 10.78 -37.17
CA ALA A 33 -16.44 10.56 -38.08
C ALA A 33 -16.37 9.07 -38.47
N PRO A 34 -15.95 8.73 -39.72
CA PRO A 34 -15.78 7.35 -40.14
C PRO A 34 -14.78 6.63 -39.24
N PRO A 35 -14.98 5.32 -38.99
CA PRO A 35 -14.12 4.58 -38.08
C PRO A 35 -12.67 4.57 -38.59
N PRO A 36 -11.70 4.86 -37.76
CA PRO A 36 -10.29 4.72 -38.13
C PRO A 36 -9.97 3.26 -38.45
N PRO A 37 -8.97 2.98 -39.30
CA PRO A 37 -8.58 1.63 -39.62
C PRO A 37 -8.18 0.92 -38.32
N VAL A 38 -8.70 -0.28 -38.08
CA VAL A 38 -8.39 -1.14 -36.95
C VAL A 38 -6.88 -1.45 -36.99
N THR A 39 -6.11 -0.66 -36.28
CA THR A 39 -4.73 -1.03 -35.94
C THR A 39 -4.85 -2.18 -34.95
N SER A 40 -4.42 -3.38 -35.36
CA SER A 40 -4.36 -4.55 -34.49
C SER A 40 -3.65 -4.18 -33.19
N PRO A 41 -4.20 -4.54 -32.02
CA PRO A 41 -3.53 -4.25 -30.77
C PRO A 41 -2.17 -4.91 -30.78
N PRO A 42 -1.11 -4.24 -30.27
CA PRO A 42 0.21 -4.86 -30.18
C PRO A 42 0.05 -6.15 -29.38
N THR A 43 0.41 -7.27 -30.00
CA THR A 43 0.49 -8.57 -29.35
C THR A 43 1.44 -8.39 -28.15
N ARG A 44 0.89 -8.36 -26.94
CA ARG A 44 1.71 -8.42 -25.72
C ARG A 44 2.48 -9.72 -25.80
N VAL A 45 3.77 -9.62 -26.09
CA VAL A 45 4.70 -10.74 -25.91
C VAL A 45 4.57 -11.12 -24.43
N PRO A 46 4.17 -12.35 -24.08
CA PRO A 46 4.19 -12.78 -22.71
C PRO A 46 5.64 -12.64 -22.23
N THR A 47 5.89 -11.70 -21.33
CA THR A 47 7.16 -11.62 -20.62
C THR A 47 7.21 -12.90 -19.80
N THR A 48 7.99 -13.87 -20.25
CA THR A 48 8.26 -15.11 -19.51
C THR A 48 9.03 -14.67 -18.27
N SER A 49 8.29 -14.45 -17.17
CA SER A 49 8.93 -14.24 -15.86
C SER A 49 9.73 -15.49 -15.56
N SER A 50 11.04 -15.36 -15.44
CA SER A 50 11.89 -16.44 -14.97
C SER A 50 11.33 -16.93 -13.63
N PRO A 51 11.20 -18.24 -13.41
CA PRO A 51 10.76 -18.74 -12.11
C PRO A 51 11.66 -18.16 -11.01
N ALA A 52 11.03 -17.76 -9.90
CA ALA A 52 11.77 -17.29 -8.74
C ALA A 52 12.76 -18.35 -8.27
N SER A 53 13.96 -17.95 -7.88
CA SER A 53 14.91 -18.90 -7.28
C SER A 53 14.47 -19.23 -5.85
N ASP A 54 14.80 -20.44 -5.37
CA ASP A 54 14.53 -20.83 -3.97
C ASP A 54 15.16 -19.82 -2.98
N ALA A 55 16.31 -19.25 -3.33
CA ALA A 55 16.98 -18.24 -2.53
C ALA A 55 16.16 -16.92 -2.47
N ASP A 56 15.53 -16.50 -3.55
CA ASP A 56 14.67 -15.32 -3.58
C ASP A 56 13.40 -15.54 -2.78
N VAL A 57 12.79 -16.73 -2.91
CA VAL A 57 11.62 -17.10 -2.09
C VAL A 57 11.96 -17.06 -0.61
N ALA A 58 13.06 -17.69 -0.20
CA ALA A 58 13.49 -17.67 1.20
C ALA A 58 13.80 -16.26 1.70
N ALA A 59 14.44 -15.42 0.88
CA ALA A 59 14.77 -14.04 1.25
C ALA A 59 13.52 -13.16 1.38
N THR A 60 12.52 -13.33 0.52
CA THR A 60 11.24 -12.61 0.61
C THR A 60 10.41 -13.09 1.81
N ASP A 61 10.43 -14.38 2.15
CA ASP A 61 9.81 -14.90 3.37
C ASP A 61 10.41 -14.28 4.63
N VAL A 62 11.74 -14.17 4.70
CA VAL A 62 12.43 -13.50 5.81
C VAL A 62 12.01 -12.04 5.92
N LEU A 63 11.96 -11.31 4.80
CA LEU A 63 11.52 -9.91 4.78
C LEU A 63 10.05 -9.77 5.20
N ALA A 64 9.16 -10.63 4.71
CA ALA A 64 7.74 -10.62 5.05
C ALA A 64 7.51 -10.84 6.56
N ASN A 65 8.23 -11.79 7.15
CA ASN A 65 8.16 -12.02 8.60
C ASN A 65 8.74 -10.83 9.40
N ALA A 66 9.82 -10.21 8.93
CA ALA A 66 10.38 -9.02 9.57
C ALA A 66 9.39 -7.83 9.53
N ILE A 67 8.65 -7.65 8.42
CA ILE A 67 7.56 -6.65 8.32
C ILE A 67 6.48 -6.92 9.38
N VAL A 68 6.00 -8.15 9.48
CA VAL A 68 4.99 -8.56 10.46
C VAL A 68 5.48 -8.28 11.89
N ASP A 69 6.72 -8.63 12.20
CA ASP A 69 7.30 -8.46 13.52
C ASP A 69 7.51 -6.99 13.90
N ALA A 70 7.94 -6.15 12.95
CA ALA A 70 8.06 -4.71 13.17
C ALA A 70 6.71 -4.06 13.48
N ILE A 71 5.66 -4.42 12.73
CA ILE A 71 4.30 -3.90 12.95
C ILE A 71 3.74 -4.41 14.29
N LYS A 72 3.90 -5.70 14.62
CA LYS A 72 3.46 -6.28 15.90
C LYS A 72 4.08 -5.57 17.11
N ARG A 73 5.35 -5.21 17.02
CA ARG A 73 6.05 -4.49 18.07
C ARG A 73 5.75 -2.98 18.07
N GLY A 74 5.13 -2.46 17.02
CA GLY A 74 4.95 -1.04 16.84
C GLY A 74 6.29 -0.31 16.69
N ASP A 75 7.30 -0.94 16.06
CA ASP A 75 8.64 -0.41 15.94
C ASP A 75 8.87 0.19 14.54
N ALA A 76 8.57 1.49 14.41
CA ALA A 76 8.75 2.23 13.17
C ALA A 76 10.22 2.32 12.73
N THR A 77 11.15 2.31 13.66
CA THR A 77 12.59 2.34 13.34
C THR A 77 13.02 1.03 12.70
N GLU A 78 12.59 -0.10 13.27
CA GLU A 78 12.86 -1.42 12.70
C GLU A 78 12.24 -1.55 11.30
N PHE A 79 10.98 -1.13 11.15
CA PHE A 79 10.33 -1.11 9.84
C PHE A 79 11.09 -0.25 8.82
N GLY A 80 11.59 0.92 9.25
CA GLY A 80 12.40 1.79 8.39
C GLY A 80 13.69 1.14 7.87
N ARG A 81 14.26 0.17 8.56
CA ARG A 81 15.43 -0.60 8.11
C ARG A 81 15.10 -1.60 7.01
N LEU A 82 13.82 -1.98 6.89
CA LEU A 82 13.33 -2.90 5.85
C LEU A 82 13.07 -2.18 4.52
N THR A 83 13.06 -0.86 4.50
CA THR A 83 12.85 -0.08 3.28
C THR A 83 14.10 -0.03 2.40
N CYS A 84 13.89 0.14 1.09
CA CYS A 84 14.97 0.22 0.10
C CYS A 84 15.79 1.51 0.28
N LYS A 85 15.12 2.58 0.68
CA LYS A 85 15.74 3.88 0.94
C LYS A 85 15.63 4.25 2.42
N PRO A 86 16.65 4.89 2.99
CA PRO A 86 16.58 5.39 4.35
C PRO A 86 15.37 6.31 4.52
N GLN A 87 14.59 6.08 5.55
CA GLN A 87 13.48 6.94 5.93
C GLN A 87 13.99 8.14 6.73
N THR A 88 13.32 9.30 6.57
CA THR A 88 13.65 10.47 7.37
C THR A 88 13.20 10.26 8.83
N SER A 89 13.87 10.90 9.78
CA SER A 89 13.47 10.84 11.20
C SER A 89 12.04 11.33 11.42
N GLN A 90 11.59 12.32 10.64
CA GLN A 90 10.21 12.82 10.71
C GLN A 90 9.21 11.74 10.24
N ALA A 91 9.48 11.07 9.11
CA ALA A 91 8.60 10.02 8.62
C ALA A 91 8.48 8.84 9.60
N LEU A 92 9.60 8.47 10.24
CA LEU A 92 9.60 7.42 11.28
C LEU A 92 8.84 7.86 12.53
N ALA A 93 8.98 9.12 12.96
CA ALA A 93 8.24 9.65 14.10
C ALA A 93 6.72 9.71 13.82
N ASP A 94 6.32 10.13 12.62
CA ASP A 94 4.93 10.16 12.20
C ASP A 94 4.32 8.75 12.11
N LEU A 95 5.08 7.78 11.63
CA LEU A 95 4.68 6.37 11.59
C LEU A 95 4.53 5.80 13.01
N GLN A 96 5.50 6.07 13.89
CA GLN A 96 5.46 5.65 15.29
C GLN A 96 4.23 6.21 15.99
N ALA A 97 3.95 7.50 15.84
CA ALA A 97 2.78 8.13 16.44
C ALA A 97 1.45 7.50 15.96
N LYS A 98 1.37 7.10 14.70
CA LYS A 98 0.20 6.38 14.16
C LYS A 98 0.04 5.00 14.78
N TRP A 99 1.12 4.27 14.98
CA TRP A 99 1.08 2.94 15.58
C TRP A 99 0.76 3.01 17.08
N ASP A 100 1.35 3.98 17.79
CA ASP A 100 1.03 4.23 19.20
C ASP A 100 -0.45 4.57 19.40
N ALA A 101 -1.02 5.36 18.49
CA ALA A 101 -2.43 5.70 18.52
C ALA A 101 -3.35 4.51 18.18
N ALA A 102 -2.88 3.56 17.37
CA ALA A 102 -3.65 2.36 17.03
C ALA A 102 -3.68 1.33 18.18
N GLY A 103 -2.74 1.41 19.12
CA GLY A 103 -2.60 0.47 20.23
C GLY A 103 -2.10 -0.92 19.79
N PRO A 104 -2.29 -1.94 20.62
CA PRO A 104 -1.84 -3.30 20.30
C PRO A 104 -2.47 -3.83 19.01
N LEU A 105 -1.63 -4.34 18.10
CA LEU A 105 -2.05 -4.87 16.81
C LEU A 105 -1.81 -6.39 16.77
N THR A 106 -2.80 -7.12 16.25
CA THR A 106 -2.62 -8.50 15.81
C THR A 106 -2.30 -8.49 14.34
N VAL A 107 -1.15 -9.09 13.97
CA VAL A 107 -0.64 -9.03 12.60
C VAL A 107 -0.25 -10.43 12.15
N THR A 108 -0.72 -10.83 10.97
CA THR A 108 -0.40 -12.13 10.36
C THR A 108 -0.21 -12.00 8.86
N LEU A 109 0.54 -12.90 8.26
CA LEU A 109 0.60 -13.01 6.79
C LEU A 109 -0.71 -13.64 6.29
N ALA A 110 -1.27 -13.09 5.20
CA ALA A 110 -2.42 -13.66 4.52
C ALA A 110 -2.05 -14.89 3.69
N ALA A 111 -0.87 -14.84 3.08
CA ALA A 111 -0.29 -15.89 2.25
C ALA A 111 1.23 -15.70 2.18
N PRO A 112 1.99 -16.74 1.76
CA PRO A 112 3.40 -16.58 1.42
C PRO A 112 3.59 -15.47 0.36
N PRO A 113 4.78 -14.82 0.31
CA PRO A 113 5.08 -13.84 -0.72
C PRO A 113 4.99 -14.42 -2.14
N ASP A 114 4.43 -13.64 -3.06
CA ASP A 114 4.43 -13.95 -4.48
C ASP A 114 5.63 -13.27 -5.15
N VAL A 115 6.55 -14.06 -5.72
CA VAL A 115 7.84 -13.60 -6.24
C VAL A 115 7.86 -13.69 -7.76
N ALA A 116 8.14 -12.59 -8.44
CA ALA A 116 8.24 -12.49 -9.88
C ALA A 116 9.48 -11.66 -10.30
N GLY A 117 10.58 -12.35 -10.60
CA GLY A 117 11.86 -11.72 -10.94
C GLY A 117 12.40 -10.87 -9.78
N ASP A 118 12.61 -9.57 -10.00
CA ASP A 118 13.10 -8.62 -8.99
C ASP A 118 11.97 -7.93 -8.19
N SER A 119 10.74 -8.41 -8.33
CA SER A 119 9.56 -7.90 -7.62
C SER A 119 8.89 -9.01 -6.85
N ALA A 120 8.35 -8.68 -5.69
CA ALA A 120 7.51 -9.57 -4.92
C ALA A 120 6.41 -8.77 -4.21
N GLY A 121 5.40 -9.47 -3.72
CA GLY A 121 4.33 -8.87 -2.94
C GLY A 121 3.90 -9.78 -1.81
N VAL A 122 3.51 -9.18 -0.70
CA VAL A 122 2.89 -9.89 0.41
C VAL A 122 1.71 -9.11 0.93
N THR A 123 0.66 -9.79 1.35
CA THR A 123 -0.48 -9.17 2.03
C THR A 123 -0.43 -9.52 3.51
N VAL A 124 -0.53 -8.49 4.34
CA VAL A 124 -0.52 -8.61 5.80
C VAL A 124 -1.91 -8.28 6.33
N HIS A 125 -2.49 -9.19 7.11
CA HIS A 125 -3.69 -8.92 7.89
C HIS A 125 -3.32 -8.17 9.16
N VAL A 126 -3.90 -7.00 9.35
CA VAL A 126 -3.71 -6.19 10.56
C VAL A 126 -5.07 -6.02 11.23
N GLU A 127 -5.16 -6.39 12.51
CA GLU A 127 -6.36 -6.26 13.33
C GLU A 127 -6.02 -5.46 14.60
N GLY A 128 -6.84 -4.47 14.90
CA GLY A 128 -6.70 -3.61 16.06
C GLY A 128 -8.05 -3.06 16.50
N ALA A 129 -8.05 -2.08 17.40
CA ALA A 129 -9.27 -1.46 17.92
C ALA A 129 -10.17 -0.84 16.82
N GLY A 130 -9.57 -0.42 15.69
CA GLY A 130 -10.26 0.12 14.53
C GLY A 130 -10.83 -0.91 13.55
N GLY A 131 -10.70 -2.21 13.84
CA GLY A 131 -11.14 -3.31 12.99
C GLY A 131 -10.00 -4.03 12.28
N ARG A 132 -10.35 -4.78 11.22
CA ARG A 132 -9.41 -5.57 10.41
C ARG A 132 -9.14 -4.88 9.07
N LYS A 133 -7.89 -4.92 8.64
CA LYS A 133 -7.46 -4.41 7.33
C LYS A 133 -6.40 -5.31 6.72
N ASP A 134 -6.54 -5.56 5.42
CA ASP A 134 -5.52 -6.21 4.60
C ASP A 134 -4.65 -5.13 3.97
N THR A 135 -3.36 -5.22 4.19
CA THR A 135 -2.38 -4.25 3.71
C THR A 135 -1.38 -4.95 2.79
N PRO A 136 -1.37 -4.61 1.49
CA PRO A 136 -0.37 -5.13 0.58
C PRO A 136 0.96 -4.39 0.80
N PHE A 137 2.05 -5.14 0.85
CA PHE A 137 3.42 -4.64 0.86
C PHE A 137 4.12 -5.12 -0.41
N PRO A 138 4.38 -4.22 -1.37
CA PRO A 138 5.28 -4.51 -2.48
C PRO A 138 6.70 -4.64 -1.95
N MET A 139 7.47 -5.52 -2.57
CA MET A 139 8.89 -5.73 -2.28
C MET A 139 9.68 -5.69 -3.58
N HIS A 140 10.88 -5.14 -3.54
CA HIS A 140 11.80 -5.10 -4.69
C HIS A 140 13.18 -5.57 -4.28
N ARG A 141 13.90 -6.13 -5.27
CA ARG A 141 15.30 -6.46 -5.09
C ARG A 141 16.17 -5.32 -5.61
N GLU A 142 16.87 -4.65 -4.70
CA GLU A 142 17.82 -3.57 -5.02
C GLU A 142 19.21 -3.97 -4.51
N ASN A 143 20.21 -3.91 -5.40
CA ASN A 143 21.61 -4.25 -5.06
C ASN A 143 21.76 -5.65 -4.41
N GLY A 144 20.97 -6.63 -4.87
CA GLY A 144 20.98 -8.00 -4.37
C GLY A 144 20.25 -8.21 -3.04
N ARG A 145 19.58 -7.19 -2.51
CA ARG A 145 18.80 -7.25 -1.26
C ARG A 145 17.32 -6.99 -1.53
N TRP A 146 16.46 -7.80 -0.94
CA TRP A 146 15.02 -7.55 -0.93
C TRP A 146 14.67 -6.48 0.11
N CYS A 147 13.81 -5.53 -0.26
CA CYS A 147 13.39 -4.41 0.58
C CYS A 147 12.02 -3.89 0.16
N VAL A 148 11.36 -3.13 1.04
CA VAL A 148 10.09 -2.45 0.79
C VAL A 148 10.37 -1.10 0.12
N PRO A 149 9.75 -0.75 -1.02
CA PRO A 149 9.86 0.60 -1.59
C PRO A 149 9.45 1.67 -0.55
N GLY A 150 10.22 2.74 -0.47
CA GLY A 150 9.96 3.85 0.47
C GLY A 150 9.36 5.05 -0.23
#